data_b7b5159bf934f642d374a086b004a85c
#
_entry.id   b7b5159bf934f642d374a086b004a85c
#
_cell.length_a   1.000
_cell.length_b   1.000
_cell.length_c   1.000
_cell.angle_alpha   90.00
_cell.angle_beta   90.00
_cell.angle_gamma   90.00
#
_symmetry.space_group_name_H-M   'P 1'
#
loop_
_entity.id
_entity.type
_entity.pdbx_description
1 polymer ?
#
loop_
_entity_poly.entity_id
_entity_poly.type
_entity_poly.pdbx_seq_one_letter_code
_entity_poly.pdbx_strand_id
1 'polypeptide(L)'
;MSKDSSIRDYRDRPYFFEKGIRFQCQRCGMCCTGEPGIVYADQDEISPMAAFLEIPRQVLEERFLNPFRKGFTIREAEEGRCIFYENGCAVYPVRPLQCRTFPFWFQNMRSPKAWGEACSLCPGIGHGRLYTKEEILLSVHESYPIFLIVMEGALGLR
;
A
#
# COMPACT_ATOMS: atom_id res chain seq x y z
N MET A 1 -6.80 -33.36 2.19
CA MET A 1 -7.19 -32.13 1.48
C MET A 1 -5.95 -31.27 1.28
N SER A 2 -5.51 -31.13 0.06
CA SER A 2 -4.31 -30.33 -0.21
C SER A 2 -4.64 -28.85 -0.12
N LYS A 3 -3.74 -28.07 0.47
CA LYS A 3 -3.83 -26.59 0.52
C LYS A 3 -3.99 -25.95 -0.88
N ASP A 4 -3.78 -26.72 -1.92
CA ASP A 4 -3.79 -26.30 -3.32
C ASP A 4 -5.22 -26.10 -3.90
N SER A 5 -6.20 -26.82 -3.35
CA SER A 5 -7.58 -26.68 -3.84
C SER A 5 -8.25 -25.37 -3.40
N SER A 6 -7.92 -24.86 -2.22
CA SER A 6 -8.50 -23.59 -1.72
C SER A 6 -7.96 -22.36 -2.46
N ILE A 7 -6.70 -22.43 -2.92
CA ILE A 7 -6.06 -21.36 -3.69
C ILE A 7 -6.63 -21.29 -5.11
N ARG A 8 -6.91 -22.48 -5.71
CA ARG A 8 -7.57 -22.54 -7.03
C ARG A 8 -8.98 -21.96 -6.97
N ASP A 9 -9.74 -22.35 -5.96
CA ASP A 9 -11.11 -21.87 -5.75
C ASP A 9 -11.17 -20.35 -5.60
N TYR A 10 -10.18 -19.77 -4.96
CA TYR A 10 -10.05 -18.32 -4.80
C TYR A 10 -9.81 -17.60 -6.14
N ARG A 11 -9.00 -18.15 -7.03
CA ARG A 11 -8.71 -17.58 -8.35
C ARG A 11 -9.85 -17.74 -9.34
N ASP A 12 -10.62 -18.81 -9.19
CA ASP A 12 -11.68 -19.17 -10.13
C ASP A 12 -13.03 -18.49 -9.81
N ARG A 13 -13.11 -17.75 -8.70
CA ARG A 13 -14.32 -17.00 -8.37
C ARG A 13 -14.50 -15.81 -9.29
N PRO A 14 -15.77 -15.47 -9.64
CA PRO A 14 -16.04 -14.21 -10.34
C PRO A 14 -15.89 -13.02 -9.38
N TYR A 15 -15.23 -11.98 -9.85
CA TYR A 15 -15.07 -10.73 -9.12
C TYR A 15 -15.58 -9.56 -9.97
N PHE A 16 -15.90 -8.43 -9.32
CA PHE A 16 -16.31 -7.23 -10.07
C PHE A 16 -15.18 -6.72 -10.98
N PHE A 17 -13.94 -7.09 -10.73
CA PHE A 17 -12.78 -6.75 -11.55
C PHE A 17 -12.33 -7.86 -12.49
N GLU A 18 -13.26 -8.71 -12.92
CA GLU A 18 -12.98 -9.87 -13.79
C GLU A 18 -12.27 -9.47 -15.08
N LYS A 19 -12.62 -8.32 -15.62
CA LYS A 19 -12.02 -7.77 -16.86
C LYS A 19 -10.77 -6.94 -16.62
N GLY A 20 -10.29 -6.92 -15.38
CA GLY A 20 -9.16 -6.08 -15.00
C GLY A 20 -9.54 -4.63 -14.71
N ILE A 21 -8.55 -3.86 -14.28
CA ILE A 21 -8.70 -2.44 -13.95
C ILE A 21 -7.50 -1.68 -14.51
N ARG A 22 -7.76 -0.55 -15.15
CA ARG A 22 -6.70 0.37 -15.56
C ARG A 22 -6.30 1.23 -14.37
N PHE A 23 -5.00 1.39 -14.20
CA PHE A 23 -4.45 2.25 -13.16
C PHE A 23 -3.08 2.79 -13.55
N GLN A 24 -2.88 4.06 -13.27
CA GLN A 24 -1.57 4.71 -13.35
C GLN A 24 -1.49 5.79 -12.30
N CYS A 25 -0.52 5.67 -11.40
CA CYS A 25 -0.31 6.69 -10.37
C CYS A 25 -0.05 8.06 -11.02
N GLN A 26 -0.89 9.03 -10.69
CA GLN A 26 -0.77 10.41 -11.20
C GLN A 26 0.15 11.26 -10.33
N ARG A 27 0.73 10.67 -9.28
CA ARG A 27 1.58 11.38 -8.30
C ARG A 27 0.90 12.62 -7.71
N CYS A 28 -0.43 12.56 -7.59
CA CYS A 28 -1.24 13.66 -7.08
C CYS A 28 -1.10 13.90 -5.58
N GLY A 29 -0.53 12.95 -4.85
CA GLY A 29 -0.32 13.03 -3.42
C GLY A 29 -1.55 12.75 -2.55
N MET A 30 -2.69 12.38 -3.11
CA MET A 30 -3.90 12.11 -2.33
C MET A 30 -3.71 11.00 -1.30
N CYS A 31 -2.99 9.94 -1.65
CA CYS A 31 -2.64 8.86 -0.72
C CYS A 31 -1.56 9.27 0.31
N CYS A 32 -0.84 10.37 0.06
CA CYS A 32 0.21 10.91 0.93
C CYS A 32 -0.26 12.09 1.77
N THR A 33 -1.33 12.77 1.39
CA THR A 33 -1.81 14.03 1.99
C THR A 33 -3.24 13.94 2.50
N GLY A 34 -3.90 12.78 2.35
CA GLY A 34 -5.26 12.55 2.83
C GLY A 34 -5.35 12.44 4.34
N GLU A 35 -6.40 11.81 4.85
CA GLU A 35 -6.55 11.57 6.28
C GLU A 35 -5.32 10.82 6.83
N PRO A 36 -4.87 11.17 8.06
CA PRO A 36 -3.78 10.46 8.69
C PRO A 36 -3.99 8.96 8.67
N GLY A 37 -3.02 8.24 8.14
CA GLY A 37 -3.07 6.80 8.06
C GLY A 37 -1.70 6.19 8.33
N ILE A 38 -1.70 4.94 8.79
CA ILE A 38 -0.46 4.23 9.08
C ILE A 38 0.09 3.66 7.77
N VAL A 39 1.31 4.08 7.41
CA VAL A 39 2.06 3.45 6.32
C VAL A 39 3.15 2.60 6.95
N TYR A 40 3.02 1.30 6.81
CA TYR A 40 3.95 0.31 7.37
C TYR A 40 5.05 -0.02 6.36
N ALA A 41 6.28 -0.11 6.86
CA ALA A 41 7.43 -0.59 6.12
C ALA A 41 8.13 -1.70 6.90
N ASP A 42 8.42 -2.80 6.22
CA ASP A 42 9.12 -3.92 6.82
C ASP A 42 10.62 -3.66 6.90
N GLN A 43 11.32 -4.45 7.72
CA GLN A 43 12.77 -4.35 7.92
C GLN A 43 13.55 -4.39 6.58
N ASP A 44 13.12 -5.24 5.67
CA ASP A 44 13.77 -5.43 4.37
C ASP A 44 13.57 -4.24 3.41
N GLU A 45 12.61 -3.37 3.69
CA GLU A 45 12.31 -2.22 2.85
C GLU A 45 13.09 -0.97 3.24
N ILE A 46 13.64 -0.94 4.45
CA ILE A 46 14.30 0.23 5.01
C ILE A 46 15.67 0.48 4.36
N SER A 47 16.49 -0.56 4.18
CA SER A 47 17.82 -0.40 3.59
C SER A 47 17.79 0.13 2.16
N PRO A 48 16.90 -0.37 1.27
CA PRO A 48 16.75 0.22 -0.06
C PRO A 48 16.32 1.70 -0.04
N MET A 49 15.44 2.08 0.90
CA MET A 49 15.02 3.47 1.04
C MET A 49 16.19 4.37 1.47
N ALA A 50 16.96 3.93 2.45
CA ALA A 50 18.14 4.66 2.92
C ALA A 50 19.18 4.82 1.80
N ALA A 51 19.44 3.75 1.05
CA ALA A 51 20.36 3.80 -0.07
C ALA A 51 19.89 4.78 -1.16
N PHE A 52 18.61 4.77 -1.48
CA PHE A 52 18.04 5.69 -2.46
C PHE A 52 18.15 7.16 -2.04
N LEU A 53 17.96 7.42 -0.74
CA LEU A 53 18.08 8.77 -0.17
C LEU A 53 19.54 9.18 0.10
N GLU A 54 20.48 8.27 -0.10
CA GLU A 54 21.91 8.48 0.17
C GLU A 54 22.20 8.89 1.62
N ILE A 55 21.49 8.26 2.56
CA ILE A 55 21.67 8.45 3.99
C ILE A 55 21.90 7.11 4.70
N PRO A 56 22.59 7.09 5.84
CA PRO A 56 22.69 5.88 6.65
C PRO A 56 21.32 5.39 7.11
N ARG A 57 21.14 4.06 7.18
CA ARG A 57 19.91 3.47 7.68
C ARG A 57 19.48 4.03 9.03
N GLN A 58 20.45 4.18 9.94
CA GLN A 58 20.17 4.73 11.27
C GLN A 58 19.56 6.13 11.21
N VAL A 59 20.05 6.97 10.31
CA VAL A 59 19.48 8.32 10.10
C VAL A 59 18.05 8.25 9.59
N LEU A 60 17.77 7.32 8.66
CA LEU A 60 16.40 7.11 8.18
C LEU A 60 15.47 6.70 9.32
N GLU A 61 15.89 5.74 10.14
CA GLU A 61 15.10 5.26 11.27
C GLU A 61 14.83 6.36 12.30
N GLU A 62 15.85 7.12 12.66
CA GLU A 62 15.74 8.17 13.68
C GLU A 62 14.91 9.37 13.24
N ARG A 63 14.99 9.77 11.98
CA ARG A 63 14.40 11.01 11.48
C ARG A 63 13.05 10.84 10.78
N PHE A 64 12.82 9.70 10.14
CA PHE A 64 11.67 9.51 9.25
C PHE A 64 10.73 8.39 9.65
N LEU A 65 11.14 7.55 10.58
CA LEU A 65 10.39 6.34 10.93
C LEU A 65 10.09 6.29 12.42
N ASN A 66 9.04 5.55 12.77
CA ASN A 66 8.75 5.17 14.15
C ASN A 66 8.77 3.63 14.21
N PRO A 67 9.43 3.03 15.22
CA PRO A 67 9.33 1.59 15.42
C PRO A 67 7.87 1.17 15.60
N PHE A 68 7.49 0.10 14.93
CA PHE A 68 6.13 -0.40 14.98
C PHE A 68 6.13 -1.91 14.72
N ARG A 69 5.76 -2.70 15.71
CA ARG A 69 5.73 -4.15 15.61
C ARG A 69 7.09 -4.70 15.17
N LYS A 70 7.12 -5.46 14.08
CA LYS A 70 8.35 -6.06 13.52
C LYS A 70 9.06 -5.14 12.52
N GLY A 71 8.52 -3.97 12.25
CA GLY A 71 9.05 -3.02 11.30
C GLY A 71 8.91 -1.59 11.79
N PHE A 72 8.44 -0.74 10.89
CA PHE A 72 8.34 0.70 11.14
C PHE A 72 7.07 1.26 10.52
N THR A 73 6.64 2.41 11.01
CA THR A 73 5.71 3.27 10.30
C THR A 73 6.44 4.51 9.83
N ILE A 74 6.01 5.05 8.70
CA ILE A 74 6.53 6.31 8.18
C ILE A 74 5.91 7.46 8.99
N ARG A 75 6.74 8.41 9.43
CA ARG A 75 6.27 9.58 10.16
C ARG A 75 5.43 10.47 9.28
N GLU A 76 4.50 11.16 9.91
CA GLU A 76 3.72 12.19 9.27
C GLU A 76 4.32 13.56 9.60
N ALA A 77 4.33 14.43 8.59
CA ALA A 77 4.64 15.85 8.77
C ALA A 77 3.38 16.59 9.24
N GLU A 78 3.42 17.91 9.24
CA GLU A 78 2.26 18.74 9.58
C GLU A 78 1.02 18.35 8.75
N GLU A 79 -0.16 18.43 9.35
CA GLU A 79 -1.44 18.13 8.74
C GLU A 79 -1.62 16.65 8.30
N GLY A 80 -0.84 15.73 8.88
CA GLY A 80 -0.94 14.31 8.57
C GLY A 80 -0.36 13.89 7.23
N ARG A 81 0.40 14.77 6.59
CA ARG A 81 1.06 14.47 5.33
C ARG A 81 2.23 13.52 5.54
N CYS A 82 2.41 12.55 4.64
CA CYS A 82 3.59 11.69 4.66
C CYS A 82 4.86 12.53 4.61
N ILE A 83 5.81 12.22 5.49
CA ILE A 83 7.06 13.00 5.60
C ILE A 83 7.89 13.00 4.30
N PHE A 84 7.73 11.99 3.46
CA PHE A 84 8.43 11.90 2.17
C PHE A 84 7.73 12.63 1.03
N TYR A 85 6.55 13.19 1.28
CA TYR A 85 5.83 13.92 0.25
C TYR A 85 6.16 15.41 0.29
N GLU A 86 6.80 15.88 -0.77
CA GLU A 86 7.08 17.30 -1.02
C GLU A 86 7.06 17.52 -2.53
N ASN A 87 5.92 17.96 -3.06
CA ASN A 87 5.68 18.07 -4.50
C ASN A 87 5.87 16.74 -5.26
N GLY A 88 5.61 15.62 -4.60
CA GLY A 88 5.82 14.28 -5.07
C GLY A 88 6.45 13.41 -4.00
N CYS A 89 6.46 12.12 -4.20
CA CYS A 89 7.05 11.18 -3.25
C CYS A 89 8.57 11.11 -3.44
N ALA A 90 9.33 11.51 -2.41
CA ALA A 90 10.79 11.49 -2.44
C ALA A 90 11.38 10.08 -2.57
N VAL A 91 10.64 9.06 -2.19
CA VAL A 91 11.07 7.65 -2.23
C VAL A 91 10.28 6.82 -3.25
N TYR A 92 9.71 7.45 -4.26
CA TYR A 92 8.80 6.81 -5.20
C TYR A 92 9.30 5.45 -5.74
N PRO A 93 10.55 5.32 -6.26
CA PRO A 93 11.04 4.04 -6.78
C PRO A 93 11.21 2.94 -5.72
N VAL A 94 11.37 3.32 -4.46
CA VAL A 94 11.64 2.42 -3.33
C VAL A 94 10.52 2.48 -2.28
N ARG A 95 9.32 2.87 -2.70
CA ARG A 95 8.16 2.94 -1.81
C ARG A 95 7.93 1.61 -1.09
N PRO A 96 7.43 1.66 0.16
CA PRO A 96 6.99 0.44 0.83
C PRO A 96 5.95 -0.34 0.00
N LEU A 97 5.89 -1.63 0.23
CA LEU A 97 4.93 -2.51 -0.46
C LEU A 97 3.49 -1.98 -0.35
N GLN A 98 3.11 -1.44 0.81
CA GLN A 98 1.80 -0.83 1.00
C GLN A 98 1.52 0.26 -0.04
N CYS A 99 2.48 1.16 -0.28
CA CYS A 99 2.32 2.22 -1.27
C CYS A 99 2.36 1.69 -2.71
N ARG A 100 3.19 0.67 -2.98
CA ARG A 100 3.33 0.09 -4.32
C ARG A 100 2.11 -0.71 -4.77
N THR A 101 1.38 -1.32 -3.83
CA THR A 101 0.20 -2.13 -4.13
C THR A 101 -1.09 -1.31 -4.17
N PHE A 102 -1.06 -0.05 -3.72
CA PHE A 102 -2.21 0.84 -3.85
C PHE A 102 -2.61 0.98 -5.33
N PRO A 103 -3.88 0.96 -5.71
CA PRO A 103 -5.09 0.90 -4.88
C PRO A 103 -5.64 -0.51 -4.63
N PHE A 104 -4.89 -1.55 -4.99
CA PHE A 104 -5.35 -2.95 -4.96
C PHE A 104 -5.16 -3.59 -3.58
N TRP A 105 -5.63 -2.91 -2.54
CA TRP A 105 -5.65 -3.41 -1.17
C TRP A 105 -6.92 -4.19 -0.88
N PHE A 106 -6.84 -5.15 0.03
CA PHE A 106 -8.02 -5.90 0.46
C PHE A 106 -9.20 -4.99 0.81
N GLN A 107 -8.97 -3.95 1.58
CA GLN A 107 -10.01 -3.03 2.01
C GLN A 107 -10.71 -2.31 0.85
N ASN A 108 -10.03 -2.08 -0.25
CA ASN A 108 -10.59 -1.46 -1.44
C ASN A 108 -11.25 -2.48 -2.36
N MET A 109 -10.73 -3.71 -2.39
CA MET A 109 -11.16 -4.76 -3.33
C MET A 109 -12.24 -5.68 -2.76
N ARG A 110 -12.59 -5.53 -1.49
CA ARG A 110 -13.54 -6.41 -0.80
C ARG A 110 -14.98 -6.32 -1.31
N SER A 111 -15.34 -5.22 -1.96
CA SER A 111 -16.68 -5.02 -2.50
C SER A 111 -16.70 -3.94 -3.57
N PRO A 112 -17.70 -3.95 -4.49
CA PRO A 112 -17.88 -2.86 -5.45
C PRO A 112 -18.06 -1.49 -4.79
N LYS A 113 -18.72 -1.45 -3.63
CA LYS A 113 -18.91 -0.21 -2.87
C LYS A 113 -17.57 0.36 -2.38
N ALA A 114 -16.75 -0.48 -1.75
CA ALA A 114 -15.42 -0.06 -1.27
C ALA A 114 -14.55 0.42 -2.43
N TRP A 115 -14.63 -0.26 -3.57
CA TRP A 115 -13.91 0.14 -4.77
C TRP A 115 -14.39 1.51 -5.30
N GLY A 116 -15.70 1.75 -5.29
CA GLY A 116 -16.27 3.04 -5.67
C GLY A 116 -15.75 4.19 -4.82
N GLU A 117 -15.57 3.96 -3.53
CA GLU A 117 -14.98 4.94 -2.61
C GLU A 117 -13.51 5.21 -2.97
N ALA A 118 -12.73 4.18 -3.28
CA ALA A 118 -11.35 4.33 -3.74
C ALA A 118 -11.27 5.11 -5.06
N CYS A 119 -12.17 4.84 -5.99
CA CYS A 119 -12.25 5.55 -7.28
C CYS A 119 -12.46 7.05 -7.10
N SER A 120 -13.26 7.47 -6.11
CA SER A 120 -13.52 8.88 -5.85
C SER A 120 -12.31 9.60 -5.25
N LEU A 121 -11.36 8.88 -4.66
CA LEU A 121 -10.17 9.45 -4.04
C LEU A 121 -8.94 9.43 -4.94
N CYS A 122 -8.87 8.50 -5.89
CA CYS A 122 -7.68 8.30 -6.70
C CYS A 122 -7.93 8.61 -8.19
N PRO A 123 -7.40 9.73 -8.70
CA PRO A 123 -7.57 10.08 -10.11
C PRO A 123 -6.83 9.17 -11.08
N GLY A 124 -5.90 8.34 -10.60
CA GLY A 124 -5.16 7.39 -11.43
C GLY A 124 -5.94 6.15 -11.82
N ILE A 125 -7.05 5.87 -11.13
CA ILE A 125 -7.92 4.73 -11.46
C ILE A 125 -8.67 5.04 -12.76
N GLY A 126 -8.65 4.10 -13.68
CA GLY A 126 -9.26 4.24 -15.01
C GLY A 126 -8.29 4.70 -16.09
N HIS A 127 -7.04 4.98 -15.74
CA HIS A 127 -6.00 5.42 -16.66
C HIS A 127 -4.83 4.46 -16.69
N GLY A 128 -4.00 4.54 -17.74
CA GLY A 128 -2.76 3.79 -17.85
C GLY A 128 -2.97 2.34 -18.25
N ARG A 129 -2.05 1.47 -17.83
CA ARG A 129 -2.07 0.08 -18.22
C ARG A 129 -3.21 -0.69 -17.54
N LEU A 130 -3.64 -1.76 -18.18
CA LEU A 130 -4.62 -2.67 -17.62
C LEU A 130 -3.91 -3.68 -16.69
N TYR A 131 -4.36 -3.74 -15.45
CA TYR A 131 -3.99 -4.79 -14.51
C TYR A 131 -5.01 -5.91 -14.63
N THR A 132 -4.55 -7.14 -14.84
CA THR A 132 -5.42 -8.30 -14.95
C THR A 132 -5.99 -8.69 -13.59
N LYS A 133 -7.04 -9.50 -13.59
CA LYS A 133 -7.60 -10.10 -12.38
C LYS A 133 -6.50 -10.76 -11.53
N GLU A 134 -5.62 -11.53 -12.16
CA GLU A 134 -4.54 -12.25 -11.49
C GLU A 134 -3.53 -11.29 -10.84
N GLU A 135 -3.16 -10.22 -11.53
CA GLU A 135 -2.28 -9.19 -10.98
C GLU A 135 -2.90 -8.46 -9.79
N ILE A 136 -4.21 -8.18 -9.87
CA ILE A 136 -4.95 -7.54 -8.78
C ILE A 136 -5.01 -8.45 -7.57
N LEU A 137 -5.34 -9.72 -7.77
CA LEU A 137 -5.39 -10.72 -6.69
C LEU A 137 -4.01 -10.92 -6.04
N LEU A 138 -2.94 -10.88 -6.83
CA LEU A 138 -1.59 -10.95 -6.31
C LEU A 138 -1.28 -9.75 -5.40
N SER A 139 -1.63 -8.55 -5.84
CA SER A 139 -1.44 -7.33 -5.04
C SER A 139 -2.23 -7.38 -3.73
N VAL A 140 -3.47 -7.84 -3.78
CA VAL A 140 -4.30 -8.05 -2.58
C VAL A 140 -3.63 -9.04 -1.63
N HIS A 141 -3.16 -10.16 -2.16
CA HIS A 141 -2.51 -11.20 -1.38
C HIS A 141 -1.20 -10.71 -0.73
N GLU A 142 -0.35 -10.04 -1.49
CA GLU A 142 0.92 -9.50 -0.99
C GLU A 142 0.72 -8.43 0.09
N SER A 143 -0.29 -7.57 -0.07
CA SER A 143 -0.55 -6.48 0.87
C SER A 143 -1.40 -6.89 2.08
N TYR A 144 -2.05 -8.04 2.06
CA TYR A 144 -2.96 -8.48 3.12
C TYR A 144 -2.29 -8.59 4.50
N PRO A 145 -1.08 -9.16 4.64
CA PRO A 145 -0.39 -9.18 5.94
C PRO A 145 -0.15 -7.78 6.51
N ILE A 146 0.14 -6.81 5.65
CA ILE A 146 0.31 -5.41 6.07
C ILE A 146 -1.01 -4.85 6.58
N PHE A 147 -2.11 -5.11 5.88
CA PHE A 147 -3.45 -4.72 6.31
C PHE A 147 -3.74 -5.23 7.73
N LEU A 148 -3.44 -6.49 8.02
CA LEU A 148 -3.63 -7.07 9.36
C LEU A 148 -2.76 -6.36 10.41
N ILE A 149 -1.49 -6.09 10.12
CA ILE A 149 -0.58 -5.39 11.03
C ILE A 149 -1.10 -3.99 11.35
N VAL A 150 -1.53 -3.26 10.34
CA VAL A 150 -2.05 -1.90 10.47
C VAL A 150 -3.37 -1.89 11.26
N MET A 151 -4.26 -2.84 10.98
CA MET A 151 -5.54 -2.95 11.69
C MET A 151 -5.35 -3.30 13.17
N GLU A 152 -4.47 -4.21 13.49
CA GLU A 152 -4.13 -4.56 14.87
C GLU A 152 -3.57 -3.35 15.62
N GLY A 153 -2.70 -2.57 14.97
CA GLY A 153 -2.17 -1.34 15.54
C GLY A 153 -3.25 -0.30 15.80
N ALA A 154 -4.15 -0.10 14.85
CA ALA A 154 -5.27 0.84 14.98
C ALA A 154 -6.24 0.47 16.10
N LEU A 155 -6.42 -0.83 16.37
CA LEU A 155 -7.28 -1.34 17.45
C LEU A 155 -6.56 -1.40 18.80
N GLY A 156 -5.28 -1.02 18.88
CA GLY A 156 -4.48 -1.11 20.09
C GLY A 156 -4.16 -2.54 20.53
N LEU A 157 -4.34 -3.50 19.68
CA LEU A 157 -4.00 -4.90 19.93
C LEU A 157 -2.48 -5.10 19.86
N ARG A 158 -1.92 -5.72 20.88
CA ARG A 158 -0.48 -5.99 20.98
C ARG A 158 -0.18 -7.48 20.76
#